data_22841d28e52db1eccd98bc4822c9158d
#
_entry.id   22841d28e52db1eccd98bc4822c9158d
#
_cell.length_a   1.000
_cell.length_b   1.000
_cell.length_c   1.000
_cell.angle_alpha   90.00
_cell.angle_beta   90.00
_cell.angle_gamma   90.00
#
_symmetry.space_group_name_H-M   'P 1'
#
loop_
_entity.id
_entity.type
_entity.pdbx_description
1 polymer ?
#
loop_
_entity_poly.entity_id
_entity_poly.type
_entity_poly.pdbx_seq_one_letter_code
_entity_poly.pdbx_strand_id
1 'polypeptide(L)'
;GTQDRLDYLIAERAKHRYMGLDTQIIGPEEIKKLSPITNVDGVLGGLYDPLDGHLDPSGTTHAYAKAARMAGAEIELRCPVLETNPRPDGTWDVVTERGTVHAEHIVNAAGLWAREVGAMAGVYLPLHPMEHQYLITEDIAEVYERDEELPHVMDPEGESYLRQERQGLCIGFYEQRCDPWAVDGTPWTFGHELLDNQLERISDSVEFAYRRFPILERAGVKTVINGPFTFAPDGNPLVGPVPGLRNYWSAVAVMAGFSQGGGVGLSLAEWMVEGEPSRDIFAMDVARFGNWITPAYTREKVRENYQRRF
;
A
#
# COMPACT_ATOMS: atom_id res chain seq x y z
N GLY A 1 -14.85 -7.37 -17.06
CA GLY A 1 -15.62 -7.87 -18.07
C GLY A 1 -15.02 -8.83 -19.11
N THR A 2 -13.76 -9.26 -19.02
CA THR A 2 -13.18 -10.22 -20.00
C THR A 2 -13.05 -11.63 -19.41
N GLN A 3 -13.04 -12.66 -20.30
CA GLN A 3 -12.84 -14.05 -19.88
C GLN A 3 -11.46 -14.23 -19.21
N ASP A 4 -10.41 -13.63 -19.76
CA ASP A 4 -9.05 -13.70 -19.20
C ASP A 4 -9.00 -13.19 -17.76
N ARG A 5 -9.73 -12.11 -17.45
CA ARG A 5 -9.84 -11.59 -16.07
C ARG A 5 -10.59 -12.55 -15.16
N LEU A 6 -11.67 -13.16 -15.63
CA LEU A 6 -12.40 -14.15 -14.83
C LEU A 6 -11.54 -15.39 -14.58
N ASP A 7 -10.79 -15.87 -15.57
CA ASP A 7 -9.88 -17.01 -15.43
C ASP A 7 -8.75 -16.69 -14.44
N TYR A 8 -8.24 -15.46 -14.45
CA TYR A 8 -7.29 -14.98 -13.44
C TYR A 8 -7.90 -15.03 -12.03
N LEU A 9 -9.13 -14.53 -11.83
CA LEU A 9 -9.79 -14.57 -10.53
C LEU A 9 -10.05 -16.01 -10.04
N ILE A 10 -10.34 -16.93 -10.96
CA ILE A 10 -10.49 -18.38 -10.64
C ILE A 10 -9.15 -18.94 -10.14
N ALA A 11 -8.04 -18.57 -10.78
CA ALA A 11 -6.71 -18.98 -10.35
C ALA A 11 -6.32 -18.38 -8.98
N GLU A 12 -6.64 -17.10 -8.76
CA GLU A 12 -6.42 -16.45 -7.44
C GLU A 12 -7.23 -17.14 -6.34
N ARG A 13 -8.49 -17.49 -6.59
CA ARG A 13 -9.30 -18.26 -5.64
C ARG A 13 -8.64 -19.59 -5.26
N ALA A 14 -8.00 -20.28 -6.19
CA ALA A 14 -7.30 -21.53 -5.89
C ALA A 14 -6.14 -21.31 -4.90
N LYS A 15 -5.39 -20.21 -5.03
CA LYS A 15 -4.34 -19.81 -4.09
C LYS A 15 -4.93 -19.44 -2.73
N HIS A 16 -6.02 -18.68 -2.70
CA HIS A 16 -6.74 -18.33 -1.46
C HIS A 16 -7.17 -19.57 -0.68
N ARG A 17 -7.74 -20.56 -1.35
CA ARG A 17 -8.10 -21.84 -0.72
C ARG A 17 -6.91 -22.58 -0.14
N TYR A 18 -5.77 -22.58 -0.83
CA TYR A 18 -4.53 -23.16 -0.31
C TYR A 18 -4.08 -22.45 0.97
N MET A 19 -4.28 -21.13 1.06
CA MET A 19 -3.97 -20.33 2.25
C MET A 19 -5.05 -20.40 3.34
N GLY A 20 -6.13 -21.14 3.13
CA GLY A 20 -7.23 -21.29 4.10
C GLY A 20 -8.27 -20.17 4.06
N LEU A 21 -8.30 -19.36 2.99
CA LEU A 21 -9.31 -18.32 2.78
C LEU A 21 -10.50 -18.88 1.98
N ASP A 22 -11.71 -18.59 2.42
CA ASP A 22 -12.96 -19.05 1.77
C ASP A 22 -13.53 -17.98 0.83
N THR A 23 -12.79 -17.65 -0.22
CA THR A 23 -13.25 -16.74 -1.26
C THR A 23 -14.10 -17.44 -2.31
N GLN A 24 -15.02 -16.73 -2.94
CA GLN A 24 -16.03 -17.27 -3.83
C GLN A 24 -16.03 -16.58 -5.19
N ILE A 25 -16.15 -17.36 -6.28
CA ILE A 25 -16.49 -16.79 -7.59
C ILE A 25 -18.00 -16.61 -7.63
N ILE A 26 -18.43 -15.39 -7.84
CA ILE A 26 -19.85 -14.99 -7.88
C ILE A 26 -20.21 -14.43 -9.26
N GLY A 27 -21.46 -14.63 -9.65
CA GLY A 27 -22.00 -14.09 -10.91
C GLY A 27 -22.53 -12.66 -10.79
N PRO A 28 -22.90 -12.03 -11.92
CA PRO A 28 -23.40 -10.66 -11.95
C PRO A 28 -24.61 -10.41 -11.05
N GLU A 29 -25.53 -11.35 -10.98
CA GLU A 29 -26.73 -11.26 -10.14
C GLU A 29 -26.38 -11.16 -8.64
N GLU A 30 -25.41 -11.96 -8.18
CA GLU A 30 -24.95 -11.89 -6.79
C GLU A 30 -24.16 -10.62 -6.51
N ILE A 31 -23.34 -10.16 -7.46
CA ILE A 31 -22.66 -8.86 -7.38
C ILE A 31 -23.71 -7.75 -7.21
N LYS A 32 -24.76 -7.74 -8.04
CA LYS A 32 -25.83 -6.74 -7.97
C LYS A 32 -26.60 -6.78 -6.64
N LYS A 33 -26.77 -7.95 -6.07
CA LYS A 33 -27.42 -8.11 -4.76
C LYS A 33 -26.54 -7.57 -3.63
N LEU A 34 -25.25 -7.87 -3.63
CA LEU A 34 -24.29 -7.38 -2.62
C LEU A 34 -24.05 -5.86 -2.76
N SER A 35 -23.91 -5.38 -3.98
CA SER A 35 -23.67 -3.97 -4.30
C SER A 35 -24.71 -3.44 -5.29
N PRO A 36 -25.90 -3.03 -4.83
CA PRO A 36 -26.98 -2.54 -5.69
C PRO A 36 -26.64 -1.29 -6.51
N ILE A 37 -25.63 -0.55 -6.10
CA ILE A 37 -25.14 0.64 -6.81
C ILE A 37 -24.23 0.30 -7.99
N THR A 38 -23.78 -0.96 -8.11
CA THR A 38 -22.89 -1.41 -9.18
C THR A 38 -23.70 -1.75 -10.44
N ASN A 39 -23.31 -1.19 -11.58
CA ASN A 39 -23.79 -1.63 -12.89
C ASN A 39 -23.02 -2.91 -13.28
N VAL A 40 -23.75 -3.97 -13.53
CA VAL A 40 -23.19 -5.30 -13.87
C VAL A 40 -23.22 -5.61 -15.36
N ASP A 41 -23.60 -4.65 -16.21
CA ASP A 41 -23.60 -4.81 -17.66
C ASP A 41 -22.19 -5.17 -18.16
N GLY A 42 -22.07 -6.27 -18.90
CA GLY A 42 -20.81 -6.78 -19.39
C GLY A 42 -19.91 -7.46 -18.35
N VAL A 43 -20.35 -7.56 -17.08
CA VAL A 43 -19.60 -8.28 -16.05
C VAL A 43 -19.83 -9.77 -16.21
N LEU A 44 -18.77 -10.57 -16.26
CA LEU A 44 -18.83 -12.03 -16.33
C LEU A 44 -18.86 -12.69 -14.94
N GLY A 45 -18.26 -12.05 -13.94
CA GLY A 45 -18.21 -12.52 -12.56
C GLY A 45 -17.24 -11.69 -11.71
N GLY A 46 -17.10 -12.06 -10.47
CA GLY A 46 -16.19 -11.44 -9.51
C GLY A 46 -15.66 -12.45 -8.50
N LEU A 47 -14.60 -12.08 -7.82
CA LEU A 47 -14.08 -12.81 -6.65
C LEU A 47 -14.57 -12.08 -5.39
N TYR A 48 -15.35 -12.75 -4.57
CA TYR A 48 -15.88 -12.24 -3.31
C TYR A 48 -15.12 -12.83 -2.12
N ASP A 49 -14.64 -11.97 -1.25
CA ASP A 49 -14.08 -12.32 0.04
C ASP A 49 -14.99 -11.81 1.16
N PRO A 50 -15.68 -12.68 1.90
CA PRO A 50 -16.57 -12.26 2.97
C PRO A 50 -15.83 -11.76 4.23
N LEU A 51 -14.52 -11.95 4.32
CA LEU A 51 -13.69 -11.54 5.46
C LEU A 51 -12.90 -10.26 5.18
N ASP A 52 -12.92 -9.78 3.94
CA ASP A 52 -12.26 -8.52 3.59
C ASP A 52 -13.05 -7.31 4.12
N GLY A 53 -12.39 -6.17 4.22
CA GLY A 53 -13.00 -4.96 4.74
C GLY A 53 -12.05 -3.78 4.70
N HIS A 54 -12.40 -2.75 5.45
CA HIS A 54 -11.54 -1.57 5.65
C HIS A 54 -11.34 -1.29 7.14
N LEU A 55 -10.37 -0.47 7.44
CA LEU A 55 -10.02 -0.13 8.82
C LEU A 55 -9.70 1.36 8.95
N ASP A 56 -9.70 1.87 10.18
CA ASP A 56 -9.16 3.18 10.50
C ASP A 56 -7.63 3.13 10.56
N PRO A 57 -6.92 3.80 9.63
CA PRO A 57 -5.46 3.77 9.58
C PRO A 57 -4.80 4.31 10.85
N SER A 58 -5.31 5.40 11.40
CA SER A 58 -4.76 6.01 12.61
C SER A 58 -4.96 5.11 13.82
N GLY A 59 -6.19 4.62 14.01
CA GLY A 59 -6.52 3.71 15.12
C GLY A 59 -5.70 2.42 15.07
N THR A 60 -5.53 1.84 13.89
CA THR A 60 -4.72 0.62 13.70
C THR A 60 -3.25 0.88 14.02
N THR A 61 -2.67 1.98 13.52
CA THR A 61 -1.29 2.37 13.84
C THR A 61 -1.09 2.56 15.33
N HIS A 62 -2.01 3.26 16.00
CA HIS A 62 -1.96 3.44 17.46
C HIS A 62 -2.13 2.13 18.23
N ALA A 63 -2.94 1.20 17.73
CA ALA A 63 -3.10 -0.12 18.34
C ALA A 63 -1.80 -0.93 18.30
N TYR A 64 -1.12 -0.98 17.13
CA TYR A 64 0.21 -1.60 17.03
C TYR A 64 1.23 -0.92 17.93
N ALA A 65 1.30 0.41 17.95
CA ALA A 65 2.22 1.14 18.81
C ALA A 65 1.96 0.87 20.29
N LYS A 66 0.68 0.79 20.70
CA LYS A 66 0.30 0.43 22.07
C LYS A 66 0.74 -0.99 22.42
N ALA A 67 0.50 -1.96 21.54
CA ALA A 67 0.89 -3.34 21.75
C ALA A 67 2.42 -3.49 21.88
N ALA A 68 3.19 -2.80 21.02
CA ALA A 68 4.64 -2.79 21.08
C ALA A 68 5.15 -2.22 22.44
N ARG A 69 4.58 -1.10 22.90
CA ARG A 69 4.93 -0.54 24.22
C ARG A 69 4.59 -1.49 25.36
N MET A 70 3.46 -2.18 25.30
CA MET A 70 3.08 -3.19 26.30
C MET A 70 4.04 -4.37 26.33
N ALA A 71 4.70 -4.66 25.20
CA ALA A 71 5.75 -5.67 25.08
C ALA A 71 7.17 -5.13 25.43
N GLY A 72 7.28 -3.88 25.87
CA GLY A 72 8.55 -3.28 26.34
C GLY A 72 9.29 -2.44 25.27
N ALA A 73 8.72 -2.24 24.06
CA ALA A 73 9.33 -1.36 23.07
C ALA A 73 9.21 0.11 23.47
N GLU A 74 10.27 0.87 23.29
CA GLU A 74 10.29 2.31 23.42
C GLU A 74 9.97 2.96 22.07
N ILE A 75 9.09 3.96 22.07
CA ILE A 75 8.72 4.71 20.87
C ILE A 75 8.90 6.18 21.13
N GLU A 76 9.92 6.75 20.48
CA GLU A 76 10.25 8.16 20.56
C GLU A 76 9.61 8.91 19.39
N LEU A 77 8.70 9.81 19.70
CA LEU A 77 8.05 10.68 18.71
C LEU A 77 8.83 11.99 18.57
N ARG A 78 8.78 12.58 17.36
CA ARG A 78 9.48 13.84 17.05
C ARG A 78 10.97 13.76 17.41
N CYS A 79 11.58 12.65 16.97
CA CYS A 79 12.98 12.36 17.17
C CYS A 79 13.57 11.86 15.83
N PRO A 80 13.85 12.77 14.90
CA PRO A 80 14.39 12.40 13.60
C PRO A 80 15.76 11.74 13.75
N VAL A 81 15.99 10.69 12.94
CA VAL A 81 17.31 10.10 12.74
C VAL A 81 18.06 10.99 11.77
N LEU A 82 19.28 11.38 12.15
CA LEU A 82 20.15 12.26 11.37
C LEU A 82 21.23 11.50 10.63
N GLU A 83 21.77 10.42 11.25
CA GLU A 83 22.82 9.57 10.68
C GLU A 83 22.66 8.13 11.18
N THR A 84 23.13 7.19 10.37
CA THR A 84 23.30 5.78 10.76
C THR A 84 24.72 5.34 10.43
N ASN A 85 25.56 5.15 11.45
CA ASN A 85 26.98 4.91 11.30
C ASN A 85 27.33 3.46 11.71
N PRO A 86 27.83 2.62 10.76
CA PRO A 86 28.24 1.26 11.09
C PRO A 86 29.52 1.26 11.92
N ARG A 87 29.61 0.32 12.87
CA ARG A 87 30.80 0.09 13.70
C ARG A 87 31.56 -1.15 13.26
N PRO A 88 32.86 -1.24 13.57
CA PRO A 88 33.67 -2.40 13.18
C PRO A 88 33.17 -3.74 13.74
N ASP A 89 32.50 -3.74 14.89
CA ASP A 89 31.92 -4.93 15.51
C ASP A 89 30.61 -5.38 14.87
N GLY A 90 30.06 -4.58 13.93
CA GLY A 90 28.81 -4.85 13.23
C GLY A 90 27.56 -4.27 13.91
N THR A 91 27.74 -3.52 14.99
CA THR A 91 26.71 -2.70 15.62
C THR A 91 26.60 -1.34 14.93
N TRP A 92 25.66 -0.51 15.35
CA TRP A 92 25.35 0.77 14.73
C TRP A 92 25.23 1.90 15.75
N ASP A 93 25.73 3.07 15.37
CA ASP A 93 25.41 4.33 16.05
C ASP A 93 24.32 5.05 15.28
N VAL A 94 23.13 5.18 15.87
CA VAL A 94 21.99 5.92 15.32
C VAL A 94 21.98 7.29 15.96
N VAL A 95 22.35 8.30 15.20
CA VAL A 95 22.41 9.69 15.67
C VAL A 95 21.05 10.34 15.50
N THR A 96 20.55 10.96 16.57
CA THR A 96 19.30 11.69 16.61
C THR A 96 19.50 13.07 17.19
N GLU A 97 18.49 13.95 17.10
CA GLU A 97 18.51 15.27 17.78
C GLU A 97 18.59 15.16 19.31
N ARG A 98 18.27 14.00 19.89
CA ARG A 98 18.26 13.78 21.35
C ARG A 98 19.46 13.01 21.85
N GLY A 99 20.38 12.65 20.97
CA GLY A 99 21.58 11.88 21.28
C GLY A 99 21.75 10.66 20.37
N THR A 100 22.76 9.86 20.67
CA THR A 100 23.12 8.68 19.89
C THR A 100 22.62 7.42 20.59
N VAL A 101 21.92 6.59 19.85
CA VAL A 101 21.48 5.24 20.26
C VAL A 101 22.46 4.22 19.71
N HIS A 102 22.93 3.32 20.57
CA HIS A 102 23.77 2.20 20.20
C HIS A 102 22.88 0.97 19.96
N ALA A 103 22.89 0.44 18.76
CA ALA A 103 21.98 -0.64 18.36
C ALA A 103 22.75 -1.81 17.75
N GLU A 104 22.37 -3.02 18.11
CA GLU A 104 22.89 -4.25 17.48
C GLU A 104 22.37 -4.39 16.06
N HIS A 105 21.09 -4.03 15.84
CA HIS A 105 20.41 -4.10 14.55
C HIS A 105 19.68 -2.79 14.25
N ILE A 106 19.60 -2.44 12.96
CA ILE A 106 18.74 -1.38 12.45
C ILE A 106 17.67 -1.99 11.53
N VAL A 107 16.44 -1.53 11.67
CA VAL A 107 15.36 -1.78 10.71
C VAL A 107 14.96 -0.46 10.08
N ASN A 108 15.19 -0.32 8.78
CA ASN A 108 14.63 0.78 8.02
C ASN A 108 13.18 0.48 7.68
N ALA A 109 12.26 1.19 8.32
CA ALA A 109 10.82 1.15 8.08
C ALA A 109 10.29 2.57 7.80
N ALA A 110 11.11 3.42 7.15
CA ALA A 110 10.91 4.85 7.06
C ALA A 110 9.91 5.30 5.96
N GLY A 111 9.16 4.38 5.34
CA GLY A 111 8.08 4.71 4.40
C GLY A 111 8.55 5.60 3.25
N LEU A 112 8.01 6.82 3.15
CA LEU A 112 8.37 7.78 2.10
C LEU A 112 9.86 8.17 2.12
N TRP A 113 10.49 8.17 3.29
CA TRP A 113 11.92 8.54 3.49
C TRP A 113 12.86 7.34 3.47
N ALA A 114 12.38 6.16 3.09
CA ALA A 114 13.18 4.94 3.16
C ALA A 114 14.45 4.98 2.28
N ARG A 115 14.41 5.67 1.12
CA ARG A 115 15.60 5.88 0.27
C ARG A 115 16.63 6.73 0.98
N GLU A 116 16.20 7.81 1.58
CA GLU A 116 17.02 8.80 2.26
C GLU A 116 17.67 8.18 3.50
N VAL A 117 16.90 7.41 4.28
CA VAL A 117 17.43 6.65 5.41
C VAL A 117 18.39 5.54 4.97
N GLY A 118 18.09 4.86 3.87
CA GLY A 118 19.04 3.90 3.25
C GLY A 118 20.35 4.56 2.82
N ALA A 119 20.27 5.77 2.24
CA ALA A 119 21.44 6.53 1.82
C ALA A 119 22.35 6.94 2.99
N MET A 120 21.81 7.16 4.20
CA MET A 120 22.61 7.38 5.42
C MET A 120 23.53 6.19 5.72
N ALA A 121 23.10 4.98 5.39
CA ALA A 121 23.91 3.76 5.53
C ALA A 121 24.70 3.41 4.26
N GLY A 122 24.70 4.26 3.24
CA GLY A 122 25.41 4.06 1.99
C GLY A 122 24.76 3.06 1.02
N VAL A 123 23.46 2.75 1.18
CA VAL A 123 22.75 1.83 0.29
C VAL A 123 21.62 2.52 -0.47
N TYR A 124 21.39 2.05 -1.69
CA TYR A 124 20.24 2.43 -2.49
C TYR A 124 19.14 1.37 -2.35
N LEU A 125 17.99 1.77 -1.80
CA LEU A 125 16.79 0.93 -1.76
C LEU A 125 15.91 1.27 -2.97
N PRO A 126 15.59 0.30 -3.83
CA PRO A 126 14.89 0.54 -5.09
C PRO A 126 13.38 0.69 -4.88
N LEU A 127 12.99 1.87 -4.40
CA LEU A 127 11.59 2.26 -4.27
C LEU A 127 11.40 3.71 -4.75
N HIS A 128 10.18 4.04 -5.13
CA HIS A 128 9.85 5.40 -5.53
C HIS A 128 8.43 5.76 -5.09
N PRO A 129 8.20 6.97 -4.54
CA PRO A 129 6.86 7.44 -4.26
C PRO A 129 6.11 7.83 -5.54
N MET A 130 4.83 7.46 -5.60
CA MET A 130 3.88 7.88 -6.64
C MET A 130 2.77 8.69 -6.00
N GLU A 131 2.28 9.70 -6.71
CA GLU A 131 1.05 10.38 -6.32
C GLU A 131 -0.15 9.47 -6.53
N HIS A 132 -1.11 9.54 -5.62
CA HIS A 132 -2.36 8.76 -5.71
C HIS A 132 -3.53 9.59 -5.24
N GLN A 133 -4.60 9.59 -6.03
CA GLN A 133 -5.79 10.38 -5.73
C GLN A 133 -7.02 9.52 -5.52
N TYR A 134 -7.86 9.97 -4.59
CA TYR A 134 -9.21 9.47 -4.42
C TYR A 134 -10.19 10.59 -4.09
N LEU A 135 -11.46 10.34 -4.36
CA LEU A 135 -12.56 11.24 -4.10
C LEU A 135 -13.41 10.72 -2.95
N ILE A 136 -13.91 11.61 -2.12
CA ILE A 136 -14.98 11.34 -1.15
C ILE A 136 -16.20 12.14 -1.60
N THR A 137 -17.33 11.47 -1.73
CA THR A 137 -18.58 12.09 -2.15
C THR A 137 -19.27 12.80 -0.98
N GLU A 138 -20.21 13.68 -1.30
CA GLU A 138 -21.25 14.08 -0.37
C GLU A 138 -22.09 12.87 0.06
N ASP A 139 -22.96 13.05 1.05
CA ASP A 139 -23.83 12.02 1.56
C ASP A 139 -24.83 11.56 0.47
N ILE A 140 -25.06 10.25 0.38
CA ILE A 140 -25.89 9.61 -0.65
C ILE A 140 -26.97 8.78 0.05
N ALA A 141 -28.25 9.12 -0.18
CA ALA A 141 -29.37 8.46 0.49
C ALA A 141 -29.37 6.94 0.32
N GLU A 142 -29.11 6.45 -0.90
CA GLU A 142 -29.05 5.03 -1.20
C GLU A 142 -27.87 4.29 -0.53
N VAL A 143 -26.94 5.02 0.07
CA VAL A 143 -25.83 4.47 0.85
C VAL A 143 -26.22 4.44 2.33
N TYR A 144 -26.63 5.57 2.92
CA TYR A 144 -26.85 5.65 4.36
C TYR A 144 -28.21 5.15 4.85
N GLU A 145 -29.19 4.96 3.96
CA GLU A 145 -30.48 4.35 4.29
C GLU A 145 -30.45 2.82 4.30
N ARG A 146 -29.29 2.21 4.03
CA ARG A 146 -29.11 0.76 4.05
C ARG A 146 -28.88 0.25 5.47
N ASP A 147 -29.43 -0.92 5.75
CA ASP A 147 -29.18 -1.63 7.01
C ASP A 147 -27.77 -2.25 7.07
N GLU A 148 -27.20 -2.58 5.90
CA GLU A 148 -25.88 -3.21 5.76
C GLU A 148 -24.94 -2.32 4.96
N GLU A 149 -23.67 -2.31 5.36
CA GLU A 149 -22.62 -1.61 4.66
C GLU A 149 -22.35 -2.22 3.28
N LEU A 150 -22.03 -1.37 2.29
CA LEU A 150 -21.64 -1.83 0.97
C LEU A 150 -20.28 -2.53 1.01
N PRO A 151 -20.09 -3.63 0.27
CA PRO A 151 -18.78 -4.23 0.15
C PRO A 151 -17.80 -3.28 -0.55
N HIS A 152 -16.52 -3.46 -0.25
CA HIS A 152 -15.46 -2.86 -1.05
C HIS A 152 -15.49 -3.48 -2.45
N VAL A 153 -15.50 -2.67 -3.48
CA VAL A 153 -15.51 -3.11 -4.88
C VAL A 153 -14.24 -2.66 -5.57
N MET A 154 -13.51 -3.60 -6.16
CA MET A 154 -12.42 -3.31 -7.06
C MET A 154 -12.86 -3.58 -8.50
N ASP A 155 -12.77 -2.59 -9.37
CA ASP A 155 -13.07 -2.71 -10.80
C ASP A 155 -11.78 -2.61 -11.63
N PRO A 156 -11.17 -3.75 -11.99
CA PRO A 156 -9.95 -3.76 -12.78
C PRO A 156 -10.11 -3.17 -14.19
N GLU A 157 -11.32 -3.15 -14.72
CA GLU A 157 -11.60 -2.58 -16.05
C GLU A 157 -11.58 -1.05 -16.01
N GLY A 158 -12.10 -0.48 -14.92
CA GLY A 158 -12.11 0.98 -14.69
C GLY A 158 -10.90 1.47 -13.90
N GLU A 159 -9.92 0.59 -13.62
CA GLU A 159 -8.72 0.94 -12.83
C GLU A 159 -9.07 1.66 -11.52
N SER A 160 -10.19 1.23 -10.89
CA SER A 160 -10.78 1.91 -9.75
C SER A 160 -11.16 0.97 -8.62
N TYR A 161 -11.24 1.54 -7.43
CA TYR A 161 -11.84 0.89 -6.27
C TYR A 161 -12.85 1.82 -5.62
N LEU A 162 -13.90 1.23 -5.02
CA LEU A 162 -14.95 1.95 -4.34
C LEU A 162 -15.26 1.28 -3.02
N ARG A 163 -15.47 2.08 -1.98
CA ARG A 163 -15.99 1.63 -0.68
C ARG A 163 -16.95 2.65 -0.10
N GLN A 164 -17.77 2.21 0.82
CA GLN A 164 -18.55 3.14 1.64
C GLN A 164 -17.61 3.95 2.54
N GLU A 165 -17.88 5.25 2.65
CA GLU A 165 -17.23 6.17 3.57
C GLU A 165 -18.30 6.93 4.35
N ARG A 166 -18.60 6.47 5.56
CA ARG A 166 -19.71 6.99 6.38
C ARG A 166 -21.04 6.97 5.62
N GLN A 167 -21.57 8.14 5.25
CA GLN A 167 -22.85 8.31 4.54
C GLN A 167 -22.69 8.47 3.03
N GLY A 168 -21.46 8.48 2.53
CA GLY A 168 -21.10 8.60 1.12
C GLY A 168 -20.20 7.48 0.66
N LEU A 169 -19.46 7.75 -0.40
CA LEU A 169 -18.55 6.80 -1.04
C LEU A 169 -17.14 7.38 -1.12
N CYS A 170 -16.15 6.52 -0.97
CA CYS A 170 -14.76 6.78 -1.33
C CYS A 170 -14.46 6.03 -2.61
N ILE A 171 -13.94 6.73 -3.63
CA ILE A 171 -13.52 6.13 -4.89
C ILE A 171 -12.11 6.58 -5.24
N GLY A 172 -11.21 5.64 -5.52
CA GLY A 172 -9.84 5.90 -5.90
C GLY A 172 -9.47 5.22 -7.22
N PHE A 173 -8.36 5.68 -7.80
CA PHE A 173 -7.97 5.33 -9.15
C PHE A 173 -6.48 5.00 -9.24
N TYR A 174 -6.13 4.06 -10.11
CA TYR A 174 -4.75 3.79 -10.54
C TYR A 174 -4.61 4.21 -12.01
N GLU A 175 -4.58 5.51 -12.20
CA GLU A 175 -4.65 6.14 -13.52
C GLU A 175 -3.39 5.94 -14.37
N GLN A 176 -3.58 5.88 -15.69
CA GLN A 176 -2.47 5.71 -16.65
C GLN A 176 -1.54 6.93 -16.69
N ARG A 177 -2.05 8.13 -16.41
CA ARG A 177 -1.31 9.40 -16.37
C ARG A 177 -0.69 9.67 -14.99
N CYS A 178 -0.25 8.62 -14.30
CA CYS A 178 0.34 8.73 -12.97
C CYS A 178 1.68 9.46 -12.96
N ASP A 179 1.94 10.18 -11.87
CA ASP A 179 3.17 10.95 -11.68
C ASP A 179 4.03 10.43 -10.52
N PRO A 180 5.34 10.21 -10.76
CA PRO A 180 6.31 10.01 -9.70
C PRO A 180 6.47 11.28 -8.86
N TRP A 181 6.42 11.11 -7.53
CA TRP A 181 6.61 12.21 -6.59
C TRP A 181 8.02 12.20 -5.98
N ALA A 182 8.54 13.36 -5.57
CA ALA A 182 9.84 13.51 -4.93
C ALA A 182 10.99 12.84 -5.70
N VAL A 183 11.08 13.16 -7.01
CA VAL A 183 12.09 12.57 -7.91
C VAL A 183 13.53 12.79 -7.40
N ASP A 184 13.80 13.97 -6.84
CA ASP A 184 15.10 14.37 -6.32
C ASP A 184 15.30 14.06 -4.83
N GLY A 185 14.36 13.39 -4.20
CA GLY A 185 14.38 13.03 -2.79
C GLY A 185 13.15 13.54 -2.01
N THR A 186 12.74 12.77 -1.02
CA THR A 186 11.60 13.13 -0.16
C THR A 186 12.01 14.24 0.81
N PRO A 187 11.35 15.40 0.80
CA PRO A 187 11.67 16.49 1.72
C PRO A 187 11.50 16.04 3.18
N TRP A 188 12.50 16.29 4.02
CA TRP A 188 12.41 15.95 5.45
C TRP A 188 11.34 16.73 6.21
N THR A 189 10.90 17.86 5.65
CA THR A 189 9.84 18.72 6.21
C THR A 189 8.45 18.29 5.79
N PHE A 190 8.31 17.37 4.80
CA PHE A 190 6.99 16.88 4.38
C PHE A 190 6.34 16.08 5.51
N GLY A 191 5.10 16.39 5.84
CA GLY A 191 4.34 15.66 6.86
C GLY A 191 3.05 16.38 7.24
N HIS A 192 2.00 15.60 7.49
CA HIS A 192 0.65 16.08 7.78
C HIS A 192 0.06 17.02 6.71
N GLU A 193 0.49 16.85 5.47
CA GLU A 193 0.07 17.65 4.34
C GLU A 193 -0.32 16.74 3.16
N LEU A 194 -1.13 17.28 2.28
CA LEU A 194 -1.58 16.65 1.05
C LEU A 194 -0.96 17.38 -0.14
N LEU A 195 -0.90 16.70 -1.27
CA LEU A 195 -0.48 17.29 -2.53
C LEU A 195 -1.66 18.03 -3.20
N ASP A 196 -1.34 18.92 -4.14
CA ASP A 196 -2.35 19.59 -4.94
C ASP A 196 -3.17 18.59 -5.76
N ASN A 197 -4.46 18.86 -5.87
CA ASN A 197 -5.37 18.01 -6.62
C ASN A 197 -5.13 18.15 -8.13
N GLN A 198 -5.10 17.01 -8.82
CA GLN A 198 -4.87 16.94 -10.26
C GLN A 198 -6.00 16.15 -10.94
N LEU A 199 -7.21 16.69 -10.94
CA LEU A 199 -8.41 16.01 -11.45
C LEU A 199 -8.33 15.63 -12.94
N GLU A 200 -7.63 16.42 -13.76
CA GLU A 200 -7.42 16.11 -15.17
C GLU A 200 -6.67 14.77 -15.36
N ARG A 201 -5.80 14.41 -14.42
CA ARG A 201 -5.04 13.17 -14.47
C ARG A 201 -5.91 11.92 -14.31
N ILE A 202 -6.96 12.01 -13.52
CA ILE A 202 -7.89 10.90 -13.24
C ILE A 202 -9.17 10.94 -14.09
N SER A 203 -9.33 11.91 -15.00
CA SER A 203 -10.59 12.14 -15.72
C SER A 203 -11.09 10.92 -16.48
N ASP A 204 -10.19 10.18 -17.13
CA ASP A 204 -10.56 9.00 -17.90
C ASP A 204 -11.09 7.87 -17.00
N SER A 205 -10.43 7.65 -15.84
CA SER A 205 -10.86 6.66 -14.84
C SER A 205 -12.19 7.07 -14.18
N VAL A 206 -12.44 8.36 -13.97
CA VAL A 206 -13.73 8.87 -13.47
C VAL A 206 -14.84 8.58 -14.46
N GLU A 207 -14.62 8.75 -15.79
CA GLU A 207 -15.62 8.40 -16.80
C GLU A 207 -15.99 6.90 -16.78
N PHE A 208 -15.00 6.03 -16.60
CA PHE A 208 -15.25 4.60 -16.40
C PHE A 208 -16.02 4.33 -15.11
N ALA A 209 -15.67 5.02 -14.02
CA ALA A 209 -16.35 4.87 -12.75
C ALA A 209 -17.84 5.24 -12.83
N TYR A 210 -18.21 6.26 -13.58
CA TYR A 210 -19.61 6.63 -13.80
C TYR A 210 -20.41 5.52 -14.50
N ARG A 211 -19.78 4.81 -15.44
CA ARG A 211 -20.43 3.65 -16.10
C ARG A 211 -20.62 2.49 -15.14
N ARG A 212 -19.64 2.21 -14.28
CA ARG A 212 -19.70 1.12 -13.30
C ARG A 212 -20.56 1.46 -12.10
N PHE A 213 -20.54 2.71 -11.67
CA PHE A 213 -21.27 3.21 -10.51
C PHE A 213 -22.09 4.46 -10.89
N PRO A 214 -23.23 4.30 -11.59
CA PRO A 214 -24.01 5.44 -12.11
C PRO A 214 -24.50 6.41 -11.03
N ILE A 215 -24.55 5.97 -9.78
CA ILE A 215 -24.89 6.83 -8.63
C ILE A 215 -23.92 8.03 -8.50
N LEU A 216 -22.67 7.88 -8.94
CA LEU A 216 -21.66 8.93 -8.88
C LEU A 216 -21.96 10.13 -9.79
N GLU A 217 -22.74 9.96 -10.87
CA GLU A 217 -23.11 11.07 -11.77
C GLU A 217 -23.91 12.17 -11.05
N ARG A 218 -24.61 11.82 -9.99
CA ARG A 218 -25.44 12.73 -9.20
C ARG A 218 -24.90 13.01 -7.80
N ALA A 219 -23.80 12.36 -7.44
CA ALA A 219 -23.14 12.60 -6.17
C ALA A 219 -22.22 13.82 -6.25
N GLY A 220 -22.38 14.77 -5.31
CA GLY A 220 -21.42 15.85 -5.14
C GLY A 220 -20.08 15.32 -4.63
N VAL A 221 -19.00 16.02 -4.94
CA VAL A 221 -17.67 15.72 -4.41
C VAL A 221 -17.44 16.57 -3.17
N LYS A 222 -17.29 15.93 -2.02
CA LYS A 222 -17.02 16.58 -0.74
C LYS A 222 -15.56 16.96 -0.58
N THR A 223 -14.66 16.04 -0.97
CA THR A 223 -13.22 16.29 -0.92
C THR A 223 -12.46 15.41 -1.90
N VAL A 224 -11.30 15.92 -2.31
CA VAL A 224 -10.32 15.20 -3.11
C VAL A 224 -9.06 15.07 -2.28
N ILE A 225 -8.52 13.90 -2.20
CA ILE A 225 -7.28 13.59 -1.50
C ILE A 225 -6.23 13.21 -2.54
N ASN A 226 -5.08 13.90 -2.53
CA ASN A 226 -3.89 13.50 -3.29
C ASN A 226 -2.73 13.36 -2.32
N GLY A 227 -2.12 12.19 -2.27
CA GLY A 227 -1.02 11.90 -1.38
C GLY A 227 -0.02 10.91 -1.98
N PRO A 228 1.25 10.97 -1.55
CA PRO A 228 2.26 10.06 -2.05
C PRO A 228 2.25 8.74 -1.27
N PHE A 229 2.53 7.63 -1.97
CA PHE A 229 2.85 6.36 -1.34
C PHE A 229 3.88 5.57 -2.17
N THR A 230 4.59 4.63 -1.54
CA THR A 230 5.81 4.05 -2.09
C THR A 230 5.59 2.71 -2.78
N PHE A 231 6.33 2.49 -3.87
CA PHE A 231 6.38 1.23 -4.60
C PHE A 231 7.82 0.78 -4.84
N ALA A 232 8.07 -0.52 -4.81
CA ALA A 232 9.22 -1.11 -5.50
C ALA A 232 8.87 -1.35 -6.99
N PRO A 233 9.87 -1.63 -7.87
CA PRO A 233 9.66 -1.81 -9.30
C PRO A 233 8.65 -2.88 -9.69
N ASP A 234 8.51 -3.92 -8.87
CA ASP A 234 7.57 -5.03 -9.07
C ASP A 234 6.29 -4.92 -8.20
N GLY A 235 6.17 -3.85 -7.42
CA GLY A 235 5.04 -3.62 -6.53
C GLY A 235 5.03 -4.44 -5.24
N ASN A 236 6.02 -5.31 -5.01
CA ASN A 236 6.15 -6.06 -3.77
C ASN A 236 7.00 -5.31 -2.75
N PRO A 237 6.76 -5.47 -1.43
CA PRO A 237 7.61 -4.89 -0.39
C PRO A 237 9.09 -5.27 -0.53
N LEU A 238 9.95 -4.50 0.11
CA LEU A 238 11.38 -4.78 0.26
C LEU A 238 11.64 -5.16 1.73
N VAL A 239 11.71 -6.46 2.01
CA VAL A 239 11.79 -7.02 3.36
C VAL A 239 13.04 -7.89 3.49
N GLY A 240 13.71 -7.81 4.62
CA GLY A 240 14.85 -8.68 4.95
C GLY A 240 16.18 -7.97 5.12
N PRO A 241 17.28 -8.73 5.27
CA PRO A 241 18.62 -8.18 5.45
C PRO A 241 19.10 -7.48 4.17
N VAL A 242 19.60 -6.26 4.31
CA VAL A 242 20.09 -5.49 3.16
C VAL A 242 21.47 -5.99 2.73
N PRO A 243 21.66 -6.43 1.48
CA PRO A 243 22.93 -6.95 1.01
C PRO A 243 24.09 -5.95 1.19
N GLY A 244 25.21 -6.44 1.70
CA GLY A 244 26.41 -5.62 1.92
C GLY A 244 26.46 -4.86 3.25
N LEU A 245 25.38 -4.87 4.03
CA LEU A 245 25.34 -4.27 5.37
C LEU A 245 25.08 -5.33 6.44
N ARG A 246 25.96 -5.39 7.41
CA ARG A 246 25.76 -6.29 8.56
C ARG A 246 24.71 -5.69 9.50
N ASN A 247 23.73 -6.51 9.91
CA ASN A 247 22.70 -6.16 10.89
C ASN A 247 21.82 -4.94 10.49
N TYR A 248 21.72 -4.68 9.19
CA TYR A 248 20.80 -3.67 8.65
C TYR A 248 19.68 -4.34 7.86
N TRP A 249 18.45 -4.06 8.25
CA TRP A 249 17.24 -4.70 7.75
C TRP A 249 16.30 -3.69 7.08
N SER A 250 15.51 -4.17 6.16
CA SER A 250 14.53 -3.38 5.42
C SER A 250 13.12 -3.90 5.65
N ALA A 251 12.16 -2.99 5.82
CA ALA A 251 10.73 -3.23 5.79
C ALA A 251 10.05 -2.02 5.12
N VAL A 252 10.29 -1.84 3.82
CA VAL A 252 9.89 -0.65 3.08
C VAL A 252 9.14 -1.00 1.79
N ALA A 253 8.62 0.00 1.10
CA ALA A 253 7.78 -0.17 -0.09
C ALA A 253 6.56 -1.06 0.16
N VAL A 254 6.05 -1.08 1.38
CA VAL A 254 4.84 -1.82 1.77
C VAL A 254 3.64 -1.00 1.30
N MET A 255 3.35 -1.07 0.01
CA MET A 255 2.35 -0.25 -0.66
C MET A 255 0.94 -0.51 -0.11
N ALA A 256 0.55 -1.75 0.00
CA ALA A 256 -0.69 -2.17 0.64
C ALA A 256 -0.50 -2.26 2.17
N GLY A 257 -0.16 -1.12 2.80
CA GLY A 257 0.41 -1.02 4.14
C GLY A 257 -0.33 -1.81 5.21
N PHE A 258 -1.64 -1.64 5.32
CA PHE A 258 -2.40 -2.28 6.40
C PHE A 258 -2.75 -3.74 6.11
N SER A 259 -2.93 -4.14 4.87
CA SER A 259 -3.16 -5.55 4.53
C SER A 259 -1.88 -6.40 4.61
N GLN A 260 -0.71 -5.79 4.42
CA GLN A 260 0.58 -6.50 4.46
C GLN A 260 1.39 -6.26 5.73
N GLY A 261 1.19 -5.12 6.42
CA GLY A 261 2.07 -4.67 7.50
C GLY A 261 2.22 -5.66 8.65
N GLY A 262 1.13 -6.32 9.04
CA GLY A 262 1.18 -7.35 10.09
C GLY A 262 2.03 -8.56 9.68
N GLY A 263 1.85 -9.06 8.45
CA GLY A 263 2.63 -10.16 7.90
C GLY A 263 4.10 -9.81 7.68
N VAL A 264 4.37 -8.61 7.18
CA VAL A 264 5.74 -8.07 7.00
C VAL A 264 6.45 -7.98 8.35
N GLY A 265 5.79 -7.40 9.36
CA GLY A 265 6.38 -7.27 10.71
C GLY A 265 6.68 -8.62 11.34
N LEU A 266 5.76 -9.57 11.25
CA LEU A 266 5.94 -10.93 11.79
C LEU A 266 7.09 -11.65 11.08
N SER A 267 7.08 -11.70 9.75
CA SER A 267 8.11 -12.40 8.97
C SER A 267 9.49 -11.81 9.18
N LEU A 268 9.60 -10.48 9.29
CA LEU A 268 10.87 -9.83 9.57
C LEU A 268 11.36 -10.14 10.98
N ALA A 269 10.49 -10.12 11.99
CA ALA A 269 10.85 -10.47 13.36
C ALA A 269 11.32 -11.92 13.48
N GLU A 270 10.62 -12.88 12.85
CA GLU A 270 11.05 -14.28 12.77
C GLU A 270 12.43 -14.38 12.09
N TRP A 271 12.64 -13.69 10.96
CA TRP A 271 13.92 -13.72 10.27
C TRP A 271 15.07 -13.16 11.12
N MET A 272 14.83 -12.09 11.86
CA MET A 272 15.84 -11.49 12.75
C MET A 272 16.17 -12.38 13.95
N VAL A 273 15.20 -13.09 14.50
CA VAL A 273 15.36 -13.87 15.74
C VAL A 273 15.75 -15.33 15.45
N GLU A 274 15.09 -15.95 14.48
CA GLU A 274 15.24 -17.38 14.17
C GLU A 274 16.21 -17.64 13.00
N GLY A 275 16.59 -16.59 12.25
CA GLY A 275 17.47 -16.67 11.08
C GLY A 275 16.73 -16.89 9.75
N GLU A 276 15.45 -17.24 9.78
CA GLU A 276 14.60 -17.40 8.60
C GLU A 276 13.14 -17.12 8.95
N PRO A 277 12.32 -16.60 8.02
CA PRO A 277 10.88 -16.47 8.24
C PRO A 277 10.17 -17.81 8.11
N SER A 278 9.11 -18.01 8.87
CA SER A 278 8.29 -19.24 8.82
C SER A 278 7.49 -19.41 7.51
N ARG A 279 7.41 -18.35 6.71
CA ARG A 279 6.70 -18.31 5.42
C ARG A 279 7.65 -17.99 4.31
N ASP A 280 7.35 -18.49 3.10
CA ASP A 280 8.04 -18.06 1.89
C ASP A 280 7.69 -16.62 1.55
N ILE A 281 8.65 -15.73 1.78
CA ILE A 281 8.57 -14.31 1.40
C ILE A 281 9.60 -13.92 0.33
N PHE A 282 10.08 -14.89 -0.45
CA PHE A 282 11.11 -14.67 -1.48
C PHE A 282 10.75 -13.52 -2.44
N ALA A 283 9.49 -13.40 -2.80
CA ALA A 283 9.00 -12.29 -3.63
C ALA A 283 9.11 -10.90 -2.97
N MET A 284 9.36 -10.85 -1.65
CA MET A 284 9.55 -9.60 -0.90
C MET A 284 11.01 -9.38 -0.49
N ASP A 285 11.89 -10.37 -0.67
CA ASP A 285 13.29 -10.24 -0.29
C ASP A 285 13.93 -9.05 -0.99
N VAL A 286 14.53 -8.14 -0.21
CA VAL A 286 15.22 -6.97 -0.75
C VAL A 286 16.40 -7.36 -1.66
N ALA A 287 17.00 -8.53 -1.44
CA ALA A 287 18.12 -9.05 -2.22
C ALA A 287 17.73 -9.45 -3.67
N ARG A 288 16.42 -9.55 -4.00
CA ARG A 288 15.97 -9.83 -5.38
C ARG A 288 16.40 -8.74 -6.38
N PHE A 289 16.69 -7.55 -5.88
CA PHE A 289 17.25 -6.47 -6.68
C PHE A 289 18.76 -6.36 -6.45
N GLY A 290 19.54 -6.66 -7.48
CA GLY A 290 21.01 -6.55 -7.42
C GLY A 290 21.53 -5.15 -7.70
N ASN A 291 22.85 -5.02 -7.72
CA ASN A 291 23.57 -3.73 -7.93
C ASN A 291 23.36 -3.10 -9.32
N TRP A 292 22.68 -3.79 -10.22
CA TRP A 292 22.34 -3.31 -11.57
C TRP A 292 21.19 -2.29 -11.58
N ILE A 293 20.41 -2.21 -10.50
CA ILE A 293 19.25 -1.33 -10.42
C ILE A 293 19.70 0.12 -10.23
N THR A 294 19.10 1.02 -11.00
CA THR A 294 19.38 2.46 -10.95
C THR A 294 18.13 3.26 -10.54
N PRO A 295 18.28 4.50 -10.03
CA PRO A 295 17.13 5.37 -9.74
C PRO A 295 16.22 5.61 -10.95
N ALA A 296 16.79 5.78 -12.14
CA ALA A 296 16.01 5.97 -13.36
C ALA A 296 15.19 4.72 -13.72
N TYR A 297 15.81 3.53 -13.63
CA TYR A 297 15.13 2.27 -13.85
C TYR A 297 14.01 2.06 -12.80
N THR A 298 14.32 2.28 -11.53
CA THR A 298 13.34 2.15 -10.45
C THR A 298 12.11 3.01 -10.70
N ARG A 299 12.31 4.29 -11.00
CA ARG A 299 11.21 5.23 -11.27
C ARG A 299 10.34 4.78 -12.44
N GLU A 300 10.96 4.38 -13.56
CA GLU A 300 10.22 3.92 -14.73
C GLU A 300 9.42 2.64 -14.44
N LYS A 301 10.04 1.66 -13.77
CA LYS A 301 9.36 0.41 -13.43
C LYS A 301 8.27 0.56 -12.38
N VAL A 302 8.46 1.46 -11.43
CA VAL A 302 7.40 1.83 -10.47
C VAL A 302 6.23 2.47 -11.21
N ARG A 303 6.46 3.38 -12.16
CA ARG A 303 5.40 3.96 -12.99
C ARG A 303 4.67 2.90 -13.80
N GLU A 304 5.37 2.01 -14.48
CA GLU A 304 4.77 0.89 -15.22
C GLU A 304 3.94 -0.04 -14.29
N ASN A 305 4.43 -0.31 -13.08
CA ASN A 305 3.71 -1.14 -12.11
C ASN A 305 2.43 -0.47 -11.63
N TYR A 306 2.48 0.84 -11.34
CA TYR A 306 1.30 1.63 -10.97
C TYR A 306 0.24 1.58 -12.06
N GLN A 307 0.62 1.79 -13.34
CA GLN A 307 -0.26 1.76 -14.50
C GLN A 307 -0.91 0.39 -14.76
N ARG A 308 -0.35 -0.68 -14.22
CA ARG A 308 -0.79 -2.06 -14.42
C ARG A 308 -1.29 -2.71 -13.14
N ARG A 309 -1.75 -1.88 -12.20
CA ARG A 309 -2.12 -2.36 -10.86
C ARG A 309 -3.33 -3.29 -10.89
N PHE A 310 -4.20 -3.12 -11.88
CA PHE A 310 -5.39 -3.94 -12.08
C PHE A 310 -5.33 -4.82 -13.33
#